data_46b8cccc2221dce4c59eb1bdf7c13573
#
_entry.id   46b8cccc2221dce4c59eb1bdf7c13573
#
_cell.length_a   1.000
_cell.length_b   1.000
_cell.length_c   1.000
_cell.angle_alpha   90.00
_cell.angle_beta   90.00
_cell.angle_gamma   90.00
#
_symmetry.space_group_name_H-M   'P 1'
#
loop_
_entity.id
_entity.type
_entity.pdbx_description
1 polymer ?
#
loop_
_entity_poly.entity_id
_entity_poly.type
_entity_poly.pdbx_seq_one_letter_code
_entity_poly.pdbx_strand_id
1 'polypeptide(L)'
;AQLRAAGMQRLYLGLDAAQVAEPERLRGQLRVLLSAAREQGFEVLLLLGDPHWLQPEGRQGLLDLLGELTTLPFAGLHLDLEVEQLGWPVPEARLRDWMDTLTAAASVSPWPLELSSHHRWFAAPRAGEYCVPCELRQRGVRQVSLMIYTRNAARSAELAADIARRWPGLSFRLAQSVEPQLAADESWSAASRAQLQAQTERWRQQLQPQAVAGIDWQDWSHYPH
;
A
#
# COMPACT_ATOMS: atom_id res chain seq x y z
N ALA A 1 -12.11 -9.70 16.85
CA ALA A 1 -13.57 -9.50 16.76
C ALA A 1 -13.91 -8.27 15.90
N GLN A 2 -13.39 -7.06 16.22
CA GLN A 2 -13.72 -5.80 15.54
C GLN A 2 -13.37 -5.78 14.04
N LEU A 3 -12.15 -6.20 13.66
CA LEU A 3 -11.72 -6.29 12.25
C LEU A 3 -12.67 -7.16 11.41
N ARG A 4 -13.07 -8.33 11.94
CA ARG A 4 -14.01 -9.22 11.27
C ARG A 4 -15.39 -8.59 11.12
N ALA A 5 -15.88 -7.95 12.18
CA ALA A 5 -17.16 -7.24 12.17
C ALA A 5 -17.13 -6.04 11.19
N ALA A 6 -15.97 -5.47 10.90
CA ALA A 6 -15.77 -4.45 9.88
C ALA A 6 -15.65 -5.04 8.45
N GLY A 7 -15.61 -6.38 8.29
CA GLY A 7 -15.48 -7.04 6.99
C GLY A 7 -14.04 -7.05 6.45
N MET A 8 -13.05 -6.77 7.30
CA MET A 8 -11.65 -6.79 6.91
C MET A 8 -11.18 -8.23 6.69
N GLN A 9 -10.36 -8.44 5.66
CA GLN A 9 -9.76 -9.73 5.31
C GLN A 9 -8.24 -9.62 5.19
N ARG A 10 -7.73 -8.43 4.83
CA ARG A 10 -6.33 -8.12 4.64
C ARG A 10 -5.94 -6.98 5.59
N LEU A 11 -4.78 -7.10 6.19
CA LEU A 11 -4.22 -6.14 7.13
C LEU A 11 -2.82 -5.74 6.67
N TYR A 12 -2.54 -4.45 6.69
CA TYR A 12 -1.21 -3.91 6.50
C TYR A 12 -0.67 -3.52 7.87
N LEU A 13 0.37 -4.22 8.30
CA LEU A 13 0.98 -4.01 9.62
C LEU A 13 2.22 -3.14 9.49
N GLY A 14 2.07 -1.87 9.85
CA GLY A 14 3.18 -0.92 9.94
C GLY A 14 4.04 -1.19 11.19
N LEU A 15 5.35 -0.97 11.05
CA LEU A 15 6.30 -1.01 12.15
C LEU A 15 6.83 0.39 12.40
N ASP A 16 6.83 0.82 13.67
CA ASP A 16 7.45 2.08 14.06
C ASP A 16 8.96 1.93 14.33
N ALA A 17 9.66 3.05 14.42
CA ALA A 17 11.11 3.07 14.63
C ALA A 17 11.57 2.36 15.93
N ALA A 18 10.76 2.43 17.00
CA ALA A 18 11.06 1.77 18.26
C ALA A 18 10.96 0.24 18.15
N GLN A 19 9.95 -0.24 17.39
CA GLN A 19 9.78 -1.67 17.11
C GLN A 19 10.92 -2.22 16.26
N VAL A 20 11.37 -1.46 15.27
CA VAL A 20 12.49 -1.83 14.40
C VAL A 20 13.82 -1.86 15.15
N ALA A 21 14.00 -1.01 16.17
CA ALA A 21 15.24 -0.95 16.97
C ALA A 21 15.45 -2.20 17.87
N GLU A 22 14.42 -3.00 18.14
CA GLU A 22 14.50 -4.21 18.97
C GLU A 22 14.09 -5.48 18.18
N PRO A 23 14.88 -5.90 17.18
CA PRO A 23 14.44 -6.92 16.19
C PRO A 23 14.14 -8.29 16.80
N GLU A 24 14.87 -8.72 17.83
CA GLU A 24 14.64 -10.01 18.49
C GLU A 24 13.29 -10.07 19.22
N ARG A 25 12.98 -9.02 19.99
CA ARG A 25 11.70 -8.88 20.69
C ARG A 25 10.55 -8.76 19.70
N LEU A 26 10.75 -7.96 18.66
CA LEU A 26 9.78 -7.76 17.59
C LEU A 26 9.43 -9.09 16.92
N ARG A 27 10.42 -9.91 16.51
CA ARG A 27 10.20 -11.20 15.86
C ARG A 27 9.33 -12.14 16.69
N GLY A 28 9.57 -12.21 18.00
CA GLY A 28 8.75 -13.01 18.91
C GLY A 28 7.28 -12.57 18.94
N GLN A 29 7.04 -11.27 19.08
CA GLN A 29 5.71 -10.69 19.10
C GLN A 29 4.98 -10.86 17.77
N LEU A 30 5.65 -10.58 16.66
CA LEU A 30 5.09 -10.73 15.31
C LEU A 30 4.72 -12.19 15.02
N ARG A 31 5.52 -13.16 15.42
CA ARG A 31 5.21 -14.58 15.21
C ARG A 31 3.90 -14.97 15.88
N VAL A 32 3.67 -14.53 17.13
CA VAL A 32 2.43 -14.78 17.85
C VAL A 32 1.25 -14.09 17.17
N LEU A 33 1.40 -12.82 16.80
CA LEU A 33 0.37 -12.04 16.12
C LEU A 33 -0.01 -12.65 14.78
N LEU A 34 0.98 -12.99 13.94
CA LEU A 34 0.76 -13.56 12.62
C LEU A 34 0.09 -14.92 12.68
N SER A 35 0.46 -15.78 13.66
CA SER A 35 -0.22 -17.04 13.88
C SER A 35 -1.69 -16.84 14.22
N ALA A 36 -1.97 -15.98 15.21
CA ALA A 36 -3.34 -15.68 15.63
C ALA A 36 -4.18 -15.05 14.51
N ALA A 37 -3.59 -14.17 13.70
CA ALA A 37 -4.25 -13.56 12.55
C ALA A 37 -4.60 -14.62 11.49
N ARG A 38 -3.65 -15.50 11.17
CA ARG A 38 -3.85 -16.59 10.20
C ARG A 38 -4.94 -17.58 10.65
N GLU A 39 -4.96 -17.95 11.93
CA GLU A 39 -6.01 -18.82 12.51
C GLU A 39 -7.40 -18.18 12.38
N GLN A 40 -7.46 -16.86 12.37
CA GLN A 40 -8.69 -16.11 12.14
C GLN A 40 -8.98 -15.81 10.66
N GLY A 41 -8.15 -16.29 9.73
CA GLY A 41 -8.35 -16.12 8.29
C GLY A 41 -7.98 -14.73 7.76
N PHE A 42 -7.12 -13.98 8.47
CA PHE A 42 -6.58 -12.72 7.97
C PHE A 42 -5.28 -12.94 7.19
N GLU A 43 -5.16 -12.23 6.06
CA GLU A 43 -3.87 -12.00 5.41
C GLU A 43 -3.19 -10.78 6.06
N VAL A 44 -1.96 -10.94 6.53
CA VAL A 44 -1.19 -9.82 7.11
C VAL A 44 0.02 -9.56 6.24
N LEU A 45 0.13 -8.35 5.72
CA LEU A 45 1.28 -7.87 4.97
C LEU A 45 2.14 -6.97 5.88
N LEU A 46 3.45 -7.07 5.71
CA LEU A 46 4.38 -6.13 6.34
C LEU A 46 4.32 -4.80 5.60
N LEU A 47 3.96 -3.72 6.29
CA LEU A 47 3.93 -2.36 5.74
C LEU A 47 5.16 -1.58 6.21
N LEU A 48 5.93 -1.06 5.25
CA LEU A 48 7.11 -0.24 5.51
C LEU A 48 7.08 1.03 4.65
N GLY A 49 7.32 2.21 5.25
CA GLY A 49 7.07 3.48 4.60
C GLY A 49 8.01 4.61 5.03
N ASP A 50 9.33 4.42 5.04
CA ASP A 50 10.28 5.52 5.25
C ASP A 50 10.79 6.05 3.90
N PRO A 51 10.51 7.32 3.53
CA PRO A 51 10.95 7.89 2.26
C PRO A 51 12.48 7.99 2.11
N HIS A 52 13.26 7.94 3.19
CA HIS A 52 14.72 7.90 3.12
C HIS A 52 15.25 6.63 2.44
N TRP A 53 14.50 5.53 2.47
CA TRP A 53 14.87 4.29 1.78
C TRP A 53 14.83 4.38 0.24
N LEU A 54 14.22 5.43 -0.29
CA LEU A 54 14.26 5.74 -1.73
C LEU A 54 15.65 6.21 -2.18
N GLN A 55 16.42 6.77 -1.24
CA GLN A 55 17.76 7.29 -1.53
C GLN A 55 18.78 6.14 -1.47
N PRO A 56 19.82 6.14 -2.32
CA PRO A 56 20.82 5.07 -2.35
C PRO A 56 21.48 4.81 -0.99
N GLU A 57 21.75 5.89 -0.22
CA GLU A 57 22.35 5.83 1.10
C GLU A 57 21.42 5.23 2.18
N GLY A 58 20.11 5.40 2.05
CA GLY A 58 19.13 4.86 2.98
C GLY A 58 18.68 3.42 2.66
N ARG A 59 18.84 3.00 1.40
CA ARG A 59 18.34 1.71 0.89
C ARG A 59 18.85 0.51 1.68
N GLN A 60 20.10 0.52 2.11
CA GLN A 60 20.68 -0.59 2.86
C GLN A 60 19.92 -0.84 4.16
N GLY A 61 19.44 0.20 4.85
CA GLY A 61 18.64 0.05 6.07
C GLY A 61 17.33 -0.72 5.84
N LEU A 62 16.67 -0.50 4.70
CA LEU A 62 15.50 -1.31 4.32
C LEU A 62 15.87 -2.78 4.10
N LEU A 63 16.98 -3.05 3.40
CA LEU A 63 17.40 -4.42 3.09
C LEU A 63 17.82 -5.18 4.34
N ASP A 64 18.51 -4.53 5.27
CA ASP A 64 18.89 -5.11 6.55
C ASP A 64 17.66 -5.46 7.39
N LEU A 65 16.69 -4.54 7.48
CA LEU A 65 15.41 -4.78 8.16
C LEU A 65 14.64 -5.96 7.52
N LEU A 66 14.56 -6.01 6.20
CA LEU A 66 13.91 -7.12 5.51
C LEU A 66 14.62 -8.44 5.82
N GLY A 67 15.97 -8.47 5.78
CA GLY A 67 16.77 -9.64 6.15
C GLY A 67 16.44 -10.19 7.53
N GLU A 68 16.27 -9.31 8.51
CA GLU A 68 15.89 -9.68 9.89
C GLU A 68 14.50 -10.32 10.00
N LEU A 69 13.58 -9.98 9.10
CA LEU A 69 12.19 -10.40 9.17
C LEU A 69 11.83 -11.56 8.24
N THR A 70 12.74 -12.02 7.37
CA THR A 70 12.48 -13.04 6.32
C THR A 70 11.89 -14.36 6.83
N THR A 71 12.11 -14.73 8.09
CA THR A 71 11.59 -15.95 8.70
C THR A 71 10.15 -15.86 9.20
N LEU A 72 9.55 -14.68 9.12
CA LEU A 72 8.17 -14.45 9.58
C LEU A 72 7.16 -14.75 8.47
N PRO A 73 6.00 -15.34 8.81
CA PRO A 73 5.02 -15.80 7.83
C PRO A 73 4.06 -14.66 7.40
N PHE A 74 4.59 -13.53 6.95
CA PHE A 74 3.77 -12.50 6.31
C PHE A 74 3.21 -13.00 4.97
N ALA A 75 2.03 -12.51 4.58
CA ALA A 75 1.41 -12.82 3.30
C ALA A 75 2.00 -12.01 2.14
N GLY A 76 2.64 -10.87 2.43
CA GLY A 76 3.24 -9.97 1.45
C GLY A 76 4.11 -8.90 2.13
N LEU A 77 4.92 -8.23 1.32
CA LEU A 77 5.60 -6.98 1.64
C LEU A 77 4.88 -5.84 0.93
N HIS A 78 4.43 -4.85 1.67
CA HIS A 78 3.80 -3.65 1.14
C HIS A 78 4.68 -2.43 1.42
N LEU A 79 5.18 -1.78 0.39
CA LEU A 79 6.01 -0.58 0.52
C LEU A 79 5.17 0.67 0.27
N ASP A 80 5.18 1.59 1.22
CA ASP A 80 4.54 2.91 1.14
C ASP A 80 5.62 3.99 1.01
N LEU A 81 6.35 3.93 -0.11
CA LEU A 81 7.48 4.79 -0.40
C LEU A 81 7.05 5.92 -1.34
N GLU A 82 6.57 7.00 -0.77
CA GLU A 82 6.06 8.16 -1.51
C GLU A 82 7.22 9.06 -1.95
N VAL A 83 7.59 8.97 -3.23
CA VAL A 83 8.72 9.74 -3.79
C VAL A 83 8.48 11.25 -3.73
N GLU A 84 7.22 11.68 -3.64
CA GLU A 84 6.77 13.07 -3.53
C GLU A 84 7.15 13.70 -2.19
N GLN A 85 7.27 12.90 -1.12
CA GLN A 85 7.66 13.40 0.21
C GLN A 85 9.09 13.95 0.24
N LEU A 86 9.95 13.54 -0.70
CA LEU A 86 11.29 14.08 -0.87
C LEU A 86 11.32 15.39 -1.68
N GLY A 87 10.17 15.96 -1.99
CA GLY A 87 10.00 17.23 -2.67
C GLY A 87 9.47 17.13 -4.10
N TRP A 88 8.77 18.15 -4.50
CA TRP A 88 8.13 18.28 -5.82
C TRP A 88 8.70 19.48 -6.59
N PRO A 89 8.90 19.44 -7.92
CA PRO A 89 8.66 18.28 -8.81
C PRO A 89 9.66 17.15 -8.56
N VAL A 90 9.21 15.90 -8.81
CA VAL A 90 10.05 14.70 -8.65
C VAL A 90 10.96 14.58 -9.87
N PRO A 91 12.30 14.65 -9.73
CA PRO A 91 13.22 14.47 -10.84
C PRO A 91 13.27 12.99 -11.28
N GLU A 92 13.54 12.75 -12.55
CA GLU A 92 13.62 11.39 -13.10
C GLU A 92 14.65 10.50 -12.37
N ALA A 93 15.78 11.08 -11.94
CA ALA A 93 16.79 10.34 -11.17
C ALA A 93 16.18 9.72 -9.90
N ARG A 94 15.32 10.46 -9.17
CA ARG A 94 14.63 9.93 -7.99
C ARG A 94 13.63 8.83 -8.34
N LEU A 95 12.96 8.89 -9.49
CA LEU A 95 12.10 7.80 -9.97
C LEU A 95 12.91 6.54 -10.26
N ARG A 96 14.12 6.68 -10.81
CA ARG A 96 15.06 5.56 -10.99
C ARG A 96 15.52 4.98 -9.66
N ASP A 97 15.92 5.81 -8.70
CA ASP A 97 16.28 5.36 -7.35
C ASP A 97 15.13 4.60 -6.67
N TRP A 98 13.89 5.06 -6.85
CA TRP A 98 12.70 4.35 -6.39
C TRP A 98 12.60 2.96 -7.01
N MET A 99 12.70 2.85 -8.34
CA MET A 99 12.67 1.55 -9.04
C MET A 99 13.80 0.63 -8.58
N ASP A 100 14.99 1.17 -8.35
CA ASP A 100 16.13 0.39 -7.85
C ASP A 100 15.90 -0.11 -6.42
N THR A 101 15.27 0.71 -5.56
CA THR A 101 14.88 0.29 -4.22
C THR A 101 13.83 -0.83 -4.27
N LEU A 102 12.82 -0.73 -5.14
CA LEU A 102 11.83 -1.80 -5.33
C LEU A 102 12.47 -3.10 -5.80
N THR A 103 13.41 -3.01 -6.75
CA THR A 103 14.16 -4.18 -7.26
C THR A 103 14.97 -4.84 -6.14
N ALA A 104 15.70 -4.04 -5.36
CA ALA A 104 16.51 -4.53 -4.27
C ALA A 104 15.64 -5.19 -3.17
N ALA A 105 14.55 -4.54 -2.78
CA ALA A 105 13.60 -5.10 -1.83
C ALA A 105 12.98 -6.43 -2.32
N ALA A 106 12.57 -6.50 -3.59
CA ALA A 106 12.03 -7.72 -4.20
C ALA A 106 13.04 -8.86 -4.24
N SER A 107 14.35 -8.56 -4.35
CA SER A 107 15.42 -9.59 -4.38
C SER A 107 15.70 -10.22 -3.02
N VAL A 108 15.46 -9.49 -1.93
CA VAL A 108 15.69 -9.94 -0.55
C VAL A 108 14.41 -10.51 0.07
N SER A 109 13.25 -9.96 -0.27
CA SER A 109 11.96 -10.35 0.29
C SER A 109 11.55 -11.76 -0.16
N PRO A 110 11.19 -12.68 0.76
CA PRO A 110 10.58 -13.96 0.40
C PRO A 110 9.08 -13.81 0.05
N TRP A 111 8.50 -12.64 0.28
CA TRP A 111 7.08 -12.37 0.08
C TRP A 111 6.82 -11.61 -1.22
N PRO A 112 5.63 -11.75 -1.81
CA PRO A 112 5.21 -10.91 -2.93
C PRO A 112 5.31 -9.42 -2.58
N LEU A 113 5.86 -8.62 -3.50
CA LEU A 113 5.99 -7.17 -3.33
C LEU A 113 4.74 -6.45 -3.85
N GLU A 114 4.18 -5.61 -3.02
CA GLU A 114 3.10 -4.67 -3.32
C GLU A 114 3.52 -3.25 -2.90
N LEU A 115 2.82 -2.23 -3.37
CA LEU A 115 3.10 -0.84 -2.96
C LEU A 115 1.84 0.02 -2.89
N SER A 116 1.87 1.07 -2.06
CA SER A 116 1.00 2.25 -2.19
C SER A 116 1.61 3.24 -3.16
N SER A 117 0.77 3.90 -3.94
CA SER A 117 1.24 4.96 -4.84
C SER A 117 0.13 5.95 -5.17
N HIS A 118 0.51 7.23 -5.30
CA HIS A 118 -0.40 8.25 -5.76
C HIS A 118 -0.82 7.98 -7.21
N HIS A 119 -2.11 8.05 -7.48
CA HIS A 119 -2.71 7.72 -8.77
C HIS A 119 -2.16 8.51 -9.96
N ARG A 120 -1.55 9.71 -9.72
CA ARG A 120 -0.93 10.54 -10.78
C ARG A 120 0.15 9.81 -11.58
N TRP A 121 0.88 8.89 -10.95
CA TRP A 121 1.94 8.12 -11.62
C TRP A 121 1.42 7.14 -12.65
N PHE A 122 0.12 6.86 -12.65
CA PHE A 122 -0.57 5.95 -13.56
C PHE A 122 -1.34 6.66 -14.68
N ALA A 123 -1.20 7.97 -14.80
CA ALA A 123 -1.66 8.70 -15.99
C ALA A 123 -0.95 8.19 -17.24
N ALA A 124 -1.51 8.48 -18.43
CA ALA A 124 -0.81 8.18 -19.66
C ALA A 124 0.48 9.04 -19.74
N PRO A 125 1.66 8.42 -19.90
CA PRO A 125 2.90 9.18 -19.99
C PRO A 125 2.90 10.01 -21.26
N ARG A 126 3.47 11.21 -21.21
CA ARG A 126 3.76 12.01 -22.40
C ARG A 126 5.03 11.50 -23.07
N ALA A 127 5.21 11.89 -24.32
CA ALA A 127 6.43 11.52 -25.04
C ALA A 127 7.67 12.04 -24.30
N GLY A 128 8.60 11.13 -23.98
CA GLY A 128 9.83 11.43 -23.25
C GLY A 128 9.70 11.48 -21.70
N GLU A 129 8.50 11.31 -21.13
CA GLU A 129 8.34 11.18 -19.68
C GLU A 129 8.69 9.77 -19.21
N TYR A 130 9.23 9.69 -17.99
CA TYR A 130 9.51 8.42 -17.32
C TYR A 130 8.21 7.70 -16.99
N CYS A 131 8.09 6.45 -17.47
CA CYS A 131 6.88 5.66 -17.32
C CYS A 131 6.96 4.76 -16.09
N VAL A 132 6.50 5.23 -14.92
CA VAL A 132 6.49 4.45 -13.68
C VAL A 132 5.79 3.10 -13.83
N PRO A 133 4.53 3.01 -14.31
CA PRO A 133 3.84 1.72 -14.41
C PRO A 133 4.47 0.75 -15.43
N CYS A 134 5.23 1.26 -16.42
CA CYS A 134 5.98 0.42 -17.35
C CYS A 134 7.08 -0.39 -16.65
N GLU A 135 7.69 0.20 -15.61
CA GLU A 135 8.81 -0.40 -14.88
C GLU A 135 8.34 -1.33 -13.75
N LEU A 136 7.27 -0.99 -13.05
CA LEU A 136 6.85 -1.66 -11.80
C LEU A 136 6.75 -3.19 -11.92
N ARG A 137 6.15 -3.69 -13.01
CA ARG A 137 6.01 -5.13 -13.21
C ARG A 137 7.36 -5.83 -13.37
N GLN A 138 8.30 -5.18 -14.07
CA GLN A 138 9.65 -5.71 -14.30
C GLN A 138 10.48 -5.71 -13.00
N ARG A 139 10.10 -4.84 -12.04
CA ARG A 139 10.73 -4.72 -10.72
C ARG A 139 10.14 -5.65 -9.66
N GLY A 140 9.29 -6.58 -10.03
CA GLY A 140 8.71 -7.58 -9.13
C GLY A 140 7.44 -7.13 -8.41
N VAL A 141 6.93 -5.93 -8.67
CA VAL A 141 5.67 -5.45 -8.07
C VAL A 141 4.48 -6.24 -8.61
N ARG A 142 3.68 -6.79 -7.71
CA ARG A 142 2.51 -7.61 -8.03
C ARG A 142 1.22 -6.80 -8.01
N GLN A 143 1.10 -5.89 -7.07
CA GLN A 143 -0.12 -5.13 -6.83
C GLN A 143 0.18 -3.70 -6.38
N VAL A 144 -0.69 -2.76 -6.72
CA VAL A 144 -0.59 -1.36 -6.34
C VAL A 144 -1.89 -0.90 -5.68
N SER A 145 -1.80 -0.39 -4.45
CA SER A 145 -2.88 0.34 -3.78
C SER A 145 -2.84 1.80 -4.24
N LEU A 146 -3.83 2.17 -5.06
CA LEU A 146 -3.93 3.52 -5.63
C LEU A 146 -4.49 4.49 -4.59
N MET A 147 -3.69 5.40 -4.10
CA MET A 147 -4.13 6.50 -3.24
C MET A 147 -4.93 7.51 -4.07
N ILE A 148 -6.25 7.40 -4.00
CA ILE A 148 -7.21 8.29 -4.67
C ILE A 148 -8.06 8.94 -3.57
N TYR A 149 -7.43 9.74 -2.73
CA TYR A 149 -8.09 10.33 -1.57
C TYR A 149 -9.07 11.43 -2.00
N THR A 150 -10.33 11.08 -2.07
CA THR A 150 -11.44 12.00 -2.29
C THR A 150 -12.76 11.40 -1.82
N ARG A 151 -13.64 12.23 -1.28
CA ARG A 151 -15.01 11.83 -0.93
C ARG A 151 -15.96 11.71 -2.12
N ASN A 152 -15.52 12.07 -3.31
CA ASN A 152 -16.27 11.82 -4.53
C ASN A 152 -16.14 10.35 -4.93
N ALA A 153 -17.04 9.52 -4.42
CA ALA A 153 -17.03 8.07 -4.61
C ALA A 153 -17.05 7.64 -6.09
N ALA A 154 -17.81 8.36 -6.93
CA ALA A 154 -17.87 8.08 -8.37
C ALA A 154 -16.50 8.36 -9.03
N ARG A 155 -15.88 9.48 -8.69
CA ARG A 155 -14.58 9.86 -9.22
C ARG A 155 -13.48 8.88 -8.82
N SER A 156 -13.49 8.39 -7.57
CA SER A 156 -12.55 7.35 -7.12
C SER A 156 -12.67 6.09 -7.96
N ALA A 157 -13.90 5.63 -8.19
CA ALA A 157 -14.16 4.43 -8.97
C ALA A 157 -13.76 4.59 -10.45
N GLU A 158 -14.11 5.72 -11.07
CA GLU A 158 -13.73 6.02 -12.46
C GLU A 158 -12.22 5.99 -12.64
N LEU A 159 -11.47 6.72 -11.79
CA LEU A 159 -10.02 6.77 -11.87
C LEU A 159 -9.38 5.40 -11.67
N ALA A 160 -9.82 4.63 -10.66
CA ALA A 160 -9.28 3.29 -10.42
C ALA A 160 -9.54 2.35 -11.61
N ALA A 161 -10.76 2.38 -12.17
CA ALA A 161 -11.14 1.57 -13.33
C ALA A 161 -10.34 1.99 -14.59
N ASP A 162 -10.17 3.29 -14.83
CA ASP A 162 -9.41 3.80 -15.97
C ASP A 162 -7.94 3.39 -15.91
N ILE A 163 -7.35 3.46 -14.71
CA ILE A 163 -5.97 3.04 -14.48
C ILE A 163 -5.83 1.53 -14.71
N ALA A 164 -6.73 0.72 -14.14
CA ALA A 164 -6.68 -0.73 -14.28
C ALA A 164 -6.81 -1.17 -15.76
N ARG A 165 -7.70 -0.52 -16.53
CA ARG A 165 -7.83 -0.78 -17.98
C ARG A 165 -6.59 -0.36 -18.77
N ARG A 166 -5.94 0.74 -18.38
CA ARG A 166 -4.74 1.23 -19.07
C ARG A 166 -3.53 0.34 -18.82
N TRP A 167 -3.43 -0.23 -17.64
CA TRP A 167 -2.27 -0.99 -17.18
C TRP A 167 -2.61 -2.45 -16.82
N PRO A 168 -3.12 -3.26 -17.78
CA PRO A 168 -3.62 -4.62 -17.49
C PRO A 168 -2.53 -5.61 -17.04
N GLY A 169 -1.27 -5.19 -17.07
CA GLY A 169 -0.14 -5.98 -16.56
C GLY A 169 0.08 -5.89 -15.05
N LEU A 170 -0.62 -4.98 -14.36
CA LEU A 170 -0.58 -4.76 -12.91
C LEU A 170 -1.93 -5.08 -12.29
N SER A 171 -1.92 -5.53 -11.04
CA SER A 171 -3.13 -5.62 -10.22
C SER A 171 -3.27 -4.34 -9.40
N PHE A 172 -4.51 -3.87 -9.22
CA PHE A 172 -4.77 -2.63 -8.49
C PHE A 172 -5.75 -2.84 -7.34
N ARG A 173 -5.64 -1.99 -6.32
CA ARG A 173 -6.60 -1.82 -5.23
C ARG A 173 -6.91 -0.32 -5.11
N LEU A 174 -8.08 0.03 -4.63
CA LEU A 174 -8.46 1.41 -4.35
C LEU A 174 -8.18 1.71 -2.88
N ALA A 175 -7.22 2.60 -2.59
CA ALA A 175 -6.96 3.11 -1.25
C ALA A 175 -7.74 4.39 -0.98
N GLN A 176 -8.35 4.45 0.20
CA GLN A 176 -9.12 5.58 0.71
C GLN A 176 -8.70 5.87 2.15
N SER A 177 -8.94 7.09 2.64
CA SER A 177 -8.55 7.46 3.99
C SER A 177 -9.73 7.82 4.90
N VAL A 178 -9.58 7.49 6.18
CA VAL A 178 -10.44 7.93 7.29
C VAL A 178 -9.69 8.82 8.29
N GLU A 179 -8.53 9.32 7.91
CA GLU A 179 -7.66 10.13 8.76
C GLU A 179 -8.23 11.55 8.91
N PRO A 180 -8.41 12.05 10.13
CA PRO A 180 -9.02 13.36 10.38
C PRO A 180 -8.10 14.55 10.04
N GLN A 181 -6.81 14.33 9.87
CA GLN A 181 -5.83 15.37 9.51
C GLN A 181 -5.84 15.73 8.02
N LEU A 182 -6.43 14.90 7.16
CA LEU A 182 -6.60 15.22 5.75
C LEU A 182 -7.75 16.23 5.55
N ALA A 183 -7.76 16.86 4.38
CA ALA A 183 -8.85 17.77 4.02
C ALA A 183 -10.21 17.05 4.01
N ALA A 184 -11.29 17.78 4.35
CA ALA A 184 -12.62 17.19 4.50
C ALA A 184 -13.19 16.56 3.22
N ASP A 185 -12.69 16.94 2.05
CA ASP A 185 -13.03 16.37 0.75
C ASP A 185 -12.10 15.22 0.33
N GLU A 186 -11.04 14.95 1.09
CA GLU A 186 -10.09 13.86 0.89
C GLU A 186 -10.32 12.70 1.86
N SER A 187 -10.94 12.95 3.04
CA SER A 187 -11.10 11.96 4.10
C SER A 187 -12.55 11.61 4.38
N TRP A 188 -12.78 10.34 4.67
CA TRP A 188 -14.06 9.79 5.16
C TRP A 188 -14.15 9.79 6.70
N SER A 189 -13.32 10.57 7.41
CA SER A 189 -13.25 10.61 8.88
C SER A 189 -14.58 10.91 9.58
N ALA A 190 -15.49 11.67 8.93
CA ALA A 190 -16.82 11.96 9.45
C ALA A 190 -17.88 10.88 9.12
N ALA A 191 -17.51 9.82 8.39
CA ALA A 191 -18.45 8.77 8.03
C ALA A 191 -18.62 7.75 9.15
N SER A 192 -19.84 7.25 9.34
CA SER A 192 -20.07 6.13 10.25
C SER A 192 -19.56 4.81 9.64
N ARG A 193 -19.33 3.82 10.50
CA ARG A 193 -18.95 2.47 10.09
C ARG A 193 -19.93 1.89 9.05
N ALA A 194 -21.22 2.05 9.25
CA ALA A 194 -22.22 1.55 8.30
C ALA A 194 -22.10 2.22 6.92
N GLN A 195 -21.79 3.52 6.88
CA GLN A 195 -21.55 4.25 5.64
C GLN A 195 -20.29 3.75 4.92
N LEU A 196 -19.19 3.53 5.65
CA LEU A 196 -17.95 2.98 5.08
C LEU A 196 -18.15 1.56 4.53
N GLN A 197 -18.82 0.69 5.27
CA GLN A 197 -19.13 -0.66 4.82
C GLN A 197 -20.02 -0.66 3.57
N ALA A 198 -21.07 0.14 3.55
CA ALA A 198 -21.95 0.27 2.38
C ALA A 198 -21.20 0.83 1.17
N GLN A 199 -20.29 1.80 1.38
CA GLN A 199 -19.49 2.36 0.29
C GLN A 199 -18.45 1.36 -0.23
N THR A 200 -17.79 0.62 0.66
CA THR A 200 -16.87 -0.46 0.30
C THR A 200 -17.55 -1.50 -0.57
N GLU A 201 -18.76 -1.92 -0.20
CA GLU A 201 -19.52 -2.91 -0.98
C GLU A 201 -19.93 -2.38 -2.36
N ARG A 202 -20.37 -1.12 -2.46
CA ARG A 202 -20.65 -0.49 -3.76
C ARG A 202 -19.43 -0.47 -4.67
N TRP A 203 -18.27 -0.05 -4.15
CA TRP A 203 -17.02 -0.06 -4.92
C TRP A 203 -16.59 -1.47 -5.31
N ARG A 204 -16.72 -2.43 -4.39
CA ARG A 204 -16.40 -3.83 -4.69
C ARG A 204 -17.21 -4.35 -5.90
N GLN A 205 -18.52 -4.14 -5.89
CA GLN A 205 -19.41 -4.55 -6.99
C GLN A 205 -19.09 -3.82 -8.30
N GLN A 206 -18.78 -2.53 -8.22
CA GLN A 206 -18.47 -1.72 -9.40
C GLN A 206 -17.09 -2.03 -9.99
N LEU A 207 -16.09 -2.28 -9.16
CA LEU A 207 -14.69 -2.35 -9.56
C LEU A 207 -14.17 -3.77 -9.79
N GLN A 208 -14.80 -4.80 -9.21
CA GLN A 208 -14.42 -6.20 -9.44
C GLN A 208 -14.39 -6.57 -10.92
N PRO A 209 -15.40 -6.20 -11.76
CA PRO A 209 -15.35 -6.46 -13.21
C PRO A 209 -14.24 -5.69 -13.94
N GLN A 210 -13.66 -4.67 -13.32
CA GLN A 210 -12.60 -3.82 -13.86
C GLN A 210 -11.19 -4.24 -13.40
N ALA A 211 -11.06 -5.46 -12.81
CA ALA A 211 -9.79 -6.00 -12.29
C ALA A 211 -9.16 -5.16 -11.16
N VAL A 212 -9.97 -4.45 -10.37
CA VAL A 212 -9.53 -3.84 -9.10
C VAL A 212 -9.82 -4.83 -7.97
N ALA A 213 -8.75 -5.34 -7.34
CA ALA A 213 -8.79 -6.51 -6.46
C ALA A 213 -9.43 -6.25 -5.09
N GLY A 214 -9.56 -5.00 -4.66
CA GLY A 214 -10.15 -4.67 -3.37
C GLY A 214 -10.08 -3.19 -3.02
N ILE A 215 -10.57 -2.89 -1.81
CA ILE A 215 -10.60 -1.56 -1.24
C ILE A 215 -9.78 -1.58 0.04
N ASP A 216 -8.90 -0.60 0.20
CA ASP A 216 -8.05 -0.43 1.39
C ASP A 216 -8.45 0.85 2.12
N TRP A 217 -8.47 0.81 3.45
CA TRP A 217 -8.77 1.94 4.31
C TRP A 217 -7.56 2.30 5.16
N GLN A 218 -7.11 3.52 5.09
CA GLN A 218 -6.08 4.11 5.94
C GLN A 218 -6.76 5.08 6.91
N ASP A 219 -6.62 4.97 8.25
CA ASP A 219 -6.01 3.84 8.90
C ASP A 219 -6.98 3.23 9.90
N TRP A 220 -6.64 2.06 10.47
CA TRP A 220 -7.50 1.35 11.42
C TRP A 220 -7.71 2.12 12.73
N SER A 221 -6.75 2.92 13.19
CA SER A 221 -6.86 3.69 14.43
C SER A 221 -7.97 4.75 14.37
N HIS A 222 -8.28 5.25 13.19
CA HIS A 222 -9.34 6.22 12.91
C HIS A 222 -10.61 5.60 12.31
N TYR A 223 -10.59 4.29 12.02
CA TYR A 223 -11.76 3.60 11.48
C TYR A 223 -12.85 3.51 12.56
N PRO A 224 -14.12 3.92 12.29
CA PRO A 224 -15.16 3.96 13.30
C PRO A 224 -15.54 2.55 13.80
N HIS A 225 -15.54 2.40 15.13
CA HIS A 225 -15.76 1.13 15.85
C HIS A 225 -17.19 0.90 16.25
#